data_8b98c02d2dcb7a7d42333a1921d9a6c0
#
_entry.id   8b98c02d2dcb7a7d42333a1921d9a6c0
#
_cell.length_a   1.000
_cell.length_b   1.000
_cell.length_c   1.000
_cell.angle_alpha   90.00
_cell.angle_beta   90.00
_cell.angle_gamma   90.00
#
_symmetry.space_group_name_H-M   'P 1'
#
loop_
_entity.id
_entity.type
_entity.pdbx_description
1 polymer ?
#
loop_
_entity_poly.entity_id
_entity_poly.type
_entity_poly.pdbx_seq_one_letter_code
_entity_poly.pdbx_strand_id
1 'polypeptide(L)'
;FYKHLTGNDKLEYGNFGVANFFYPIDGSQKNRAEDIIKNTLQKYKLPLILWRDVEVNSEAVNNASKKAQLPIVQVVFTKPDNVTNQVDFEFIINDALKEIEHPAFTVPELKGFYPLSMSSYTQVYKGRLVSGEVFPYFKDLKNPEHQIHSLFFHTRFSTNTAPNPIYAQPFRRMAHNGELNTDKKNRLSEDAIAQANGKSVIFPDGQSDSSRLDQTLSRRLMEDKLDIVEAVLAMMPPAWENDSKYNGKVQDMLEYFSLYEEKNDGPAAWIFFDGRKIGARLDRLGLRPLRSVE
;
A
#
# COMPACT_ATOMS: atom_id res chain seq x y z
N PHE A 1 -21.70 -0.39 3.24
CA PHE A 1 -21.48 -0.20 1.80
C PHE A 1 -21.49 -1.54 1.06
N TYR A 2 -20.56 -2.46 1.35
CA TYR A 2 -20.49 -3.75 0.61
C TYR A 2 -21.67 -4.68 0.85
N LYS A 3 -22.25 -4.70 2.05
CA LYS A 3 -23.53 -5.38 2.31
C LYS A 3 -24.62 -4.91 1.33
N HIS A 4 -24.73 -3.61 1.17
CA HIS A 4 -25.73 -3.01 0.28
C HIS A 4 -25.44 -3.34 -1.20
N LEU A 5 -24.19 -3.21 -1.65
CA LEU A 5 -23.81 -3.52 -3.04
C LEU A 5 -24.02 -4.99 -3.41
N THR A 6 -23.84 -5.91 -2.48
CA THR A 6 -23.86 -7.35 -2.75
C THR A 6 -25.18 -8.01 -2.34
N GLY A 7 -26.02 -7.34 -1.57
CA GLY A 7 -27.16 -7.97 -0.91
C GLY A 7 -26.78 -9.04 0.11
N ASN A 8 -25.51 -9.08 0.56
CA ASN A 8 -24.99 -10.06 1.50
C ASN A 8 -24.83 -9.48 2.90
N ASP A 9 -25.83 -9.69 3.74
CA ASP A 9 -25.86 -9.19 5.12
C ASP A 9 -24.78 -9.81 6.03
N LYS A 10 -24.13 -10.90 5.59
CA LYS A 10 -23.07 -11.57 6.35
C LYS A 10 -21.71 -10.88 6.23
N LEU A 11 -21.57 -9.90 5.34
CA LEU A 11 -20.32 -9.14 5.21
C LEU A 11 -20.15 -8.19 6.40
N GLU A 12 -19.29 -8.56 7.34
CA GLU A 12 -18.97 -7.76 8.50
C GLU A 12 -17.48 -7.39 8.49
N TYR A 13 -17.14 -6.27 9.14
CA TYR A 13 -15.75 -5.85 9.27
C TYR A 13 -14.90 -6.98 9.84
N GLY A 14 -13.80 -7.29 9.16
CA GLY A 14 -12.87 -8.36 9.53
C GLY A 14 -13.15 -9.73 8.90
N ASN A 15 -14.30 -9.94 8.23
CA ASN A 15 -14.59 -11.20 7.55
C ASN A 15 -14.54 -11.13 6.03
N PHE A 16 -14.27 -9.96 5.45
CA PHE A 16 -14.08 -9.77 4.02
C PHE A 16 -12.86 -8.88 3.74
N GLY A 17 -12.30 -9.02 2.56
CA GLY A 17 -11.25 -8.18 2.02
C GLY A 17 -11.68 -7.52 0.72
N VAL A 18 -11.01 -6.42 0.41
CA VAL A 18 -11.23 -5.64 -0.82
C VAL A 18 -9.90 -5.45 -1.53
N ALA A 19 -9.87 -5.73 -2.81
CA ALA A 19 -8.74 -5.45 -3.68
C ALA A 19 -9.12 -4.43 -4.74
N ASN A 20 -8.28 -3.43 -4.93
CA ASN A 20 -8.37 -2.46 -6.01
C ASN A 20 -7.19 -2.63 -6.94
N PHE A 21 -7.45 -2.69 -8.24
CA PHE A 21 -6.43 -2.86 -9.27
C PHE A 21 -6.57 -1.78 -10.33
N PHE A 22 -5.47 -1.13 -10.73
CA PHE A 22 -5.43 -0.54 -12.06
C PHE A 22 -5.45 -1.64 -13.10
N TYR A 23 -6.23 -1.44 -14.15
CA TYR A 23 -6.53 -2.50 -15.09
C TYR A 23 -6.02 -2.17 -16.49
N PRO A 24 -5.47 -3.14 -17.23
CA PRO A 24 -5.08 -2.92 -18.61
C PRO A 24 -6.27 -2.48 -19.46
N ILE A 25 -6.00 -1.58 -20.40
CA ILE A 25 -7.03 -1.09 -21.33
C ILE A 25 -7.26 -2.08 -22.48
N ASP A 26 -6.24 -2.84 -22.86
CA ASP A 26 -6.33 -3.84 -23.93
C ASP A 26 -7.13 -5.08 -23.46
N GLY A 27 -8.06 -5.54 -24.33
CA GLY A 27 -8.98 -6.63 -24.00
C GLY A 27 -8.29 -7.97 -23.72
N SER A 28 -7.22 -8.33 -24.42
CA SER A 28 -6.49 -9.59 -24.21
C SER A 28 -5.72 -9.59 -22.91
N GLN A 29 -5.10 -8.46 -22.59
CA GLN A 29 -4.41 -8.24 -21.32
C GLN A 29 -5.39 -8.22 -20.15
N LYS A 30 -6.59 -7.67 -20.37
CA LYS A 30 -7.67 -7.63 -19.41
C LYS A 30 -8.06 -9.05 -18.98
N ASN A 31 -8.35 -9.92 -19.93
CA ASN A 31 -8.72 -11.30 -19.65
C ASN A 31 -7.63 -12.06 -18.88
N ARG A 32 -6.36 -11.86 -19.28
CA ARG A 32 -5.23 -12.49 -18.59
C ARG A 32 -5.09 -12.02 -17.14
N ALA A 33 -5.28 -10.73 -16.89
CA ALA A 33 -5.26 -10.18 -15.54
C ALA A 33 -6.43 -10.72 -14.68
N GLU A 34 -7.62 -10.88 -15.28
CA GLU A 34 -8.76 -11.52 -14.63
C GLU A 34 -8.45 -12.96 -14.21
N ASP A 35 -7.87 -13.74 -15.11
CA ASP A 35 -7.53 -15.14 -14.83
C ASP A 35 -6.51 -15.23 -13.70
N ILE A 36 -5.50 -14.36 -13.67
CA ILE A 36 -4.52 -14.29 -12.59
C ILE A 36 -5.21 -14.04 -11.25
N ILE A 37 -6.07 -13.04 -11.18
CA ILE A 37 -6.79 -12.69 -9.94
C ILE A 37 -7.68 -13.85 -9.50
N LYS A 38 -8.53 -14.39 -10.40
CA LYS A 38 -9.47 -15.45 -10.10
C LYS A 38 -8.77 -16.74 -9.64
N ASN A 39 -7.72 -17.16 -10.35
CA ASN A 39 -6.92 -18.33 -10.01
C ASN A 39 -6.23 -18.17 -8.66
N THR A 40 -5.71 -16.97 -8.37
CA THR A 40 -5.10 -16.68 -7.07
C THR A 40 -6.12 -16.71 -5.94
N LEU A 41 -7.28 -16.09 -6.10
CA LEU A 41 -8.36 -16.17 -5.10
C LEU A 41 -8.76 -17.62 -4.83
N GLN A 42 -8.90 -18.44 -5.87
CA GLN A 42 -9.22 -19.86 -5.74
C GLN A 42 -8.12 -20.62 -5.00
N LYS A 43 -6.85 -20.42 -5.38
CA LYS A 43 -5.67 -21.04 -4.74
C LYS A 43 -5.62 -20.79 -3.23
N TYR A 44 -5.89 -19.54 -2.82
CA TYR A 44 -5.86 -19.11 -1.42
C TYR A 44 -7.20 -19.29 -0.70
N LYS A 45 -8.19 -19.92 -1.35
CA LYS A 45 -9.53 -20.15 -0.80
C LYS A 45 -10.21 -18.88 -0.31
N LEU A 46 -10.12 -17.84 -1.11
CA LEU A 46 -10.74 -16.53 -0.88
C LEU A 46 -12.01 -16.42 -1.75
N PRO A 47 -13.21 -16.78 -1.24
CA PRO A 47 -14.43 -16.78 -2.03
C PRO A 47 -14.75 -15.41 -2.61
N LEU A 48 -14.82 -15.32 -3.93
CA LEU A 48 -15.17 -14.11 -4.65
C LEU A 48 -16.66 -13.77 -4.43
N ILE A 49 -16.94 -12.56 -3.98
CA ILE A 49 -18.29 -12.05 -3.71
C ILE A 49 -18.72 -11.01 -4.74
N LEU A 50 -17.84 -10.10 -5.10
CA LEU A 50 -18.16 -9.01 -6.03
C LEU A 50 -16.96 -8.73 -6.93
N TRP A 51 -17.26 -8.54 -8.19
CA TRP A 51 -16.32 -8.02 -9.20
C TRP A 51 -17.00 -6.84 -9.89
N ARG A 52 -16.41 -5.66 -9.81
CA ARG A 52 -16.98 -4.47 -10.43
C ARG A 52 -15.91 -3.48 -10.90
N ASP A 53 -16.27 -2.67 -11.86
CA ASP A 53 -15.54 -1.43 -12.12
C ASP A 53 -15.92 -0.39 -11.06
N VAL A 54 -14.94 0.35 -10.53
CA VAL A 54 -15.18 1.46 -9.61
C VAL A 54 -15.87 2.58 -10.39
N GLU A 55 -17.05 2.96 -9.94
CA GLU A 55 -17.82 4.02 -10.57
C GLU A 55 -17.15 5.39 -10.42
N VAL A 56 -16.99 6.08 -11.54
CA VAL A 56 -16.37 7.41 -11.59
C VAL A 56 -17.29 8.43 -12.26
N ASN A 57 -17.14 9.69 -11.87
CA ASN A 57 -17.77 10.83 -12.52
C ASN A 57 -16.73 11.61 -13.34
N SER A 58 -16.58 11.27 -14.61
CA SER A 58 -15.61 11.90 -15.51
C SER A 58 -15.89 13.38 -15.78
N GLU A 59 -17.12 13.84 -15.56
CA GLU A 59 -17.49 15.25 -15.73
C GLU A 59 -17.02 16.13 -14.54
N ALA A 60 -16.70 15.51 -13.43
CA ALA A 60 -16.23 16.23 -12.24
C ALA A 60 -14.73 16.60 -12.27
N VAL A 61 -14.04 16.27 -13.36
CA VAL A 61 -12.59 16.46 -13.45
C VAL A 61 -12.20 17.22 -14.72
N ASN A 62 -11.07 17.89 -14.70
CA ASN A 62 -10.55 18.62 -15.84
C ASN A 62 -10.08 17.69 -16.98
N ASN A 63 -9.92 18.26 -18.17
CA ASN A 63 -9.57 17.47 -19.37
C ASN A 63 -8.22 16.73 -19.26
N ALA A 64 -7.25 17.29 -18.55
CA ALA A 64 -5.96 16.63 -18.34
C ALA A 64 -6.11 15.41 -17.43
N SER A 65 -6.90 15.54 -16.37
CA SER A 65 -7.26 14.44 -15.48
C SER A 65 -8.05 13.35 -16.22
N LYS A 66 -9.05 13.72 -17.04
CA LYS A 66 -9.81 12.75 -17.86
C LYS A 66 -8.90 11.87 -18.72
N LYS A 67 -7.93 12.47 -19.43
CA LYS A 67 -7.01 11.76 -20.32
C LYS A 67 -6.02 10.85 -19.60
N ALA A 68 -5.76 11.09 -18.33
CA ALA A 68 -4.75 10.40 -17.56
C ALA A 68 -5.32 9.32 -16.62
N GLN A 69 -6.63 9.12 -16.61
CA GLN A 69 -7.27 8.14 -15.73
C GLN A 69 -6.99 6.71 -16.19
N LEU A 70 -6.75 5.86 -15.21
CA LEU A 70 -6.72 4.42 -15.38
C LEU A 70 -7.98 3.83 -14.72
N PRO A 71 -8.68 2.91 -15.38
CA PRO A 71 -9.82 2.23 -14.78
C PRO A 71 -9.38 1.43 -13.56
N ILE A 72 -10.21 1.43 -12.52
CA ILE A 72 -10.00 0.63 -11.32
C ILE A 72 -11.04 -0.47 -11.30
N VAL A 73 -10.59 -1.71 -11.25
CA VAL A 73 -11.41 -2.87 -10.92
C VAL A 73 -11.32 -3.12 -9.42
N GLN A 74 -12.46 -3.35 -8.81
CA GLN A 74 -12.59 -3.70 -7.41
C GLN A 74 -13.13 -5.11 -7.26
N VAL A 75 -12.45 -5.87 -6.41
CA VAL A 75 -12.78 -7.27 -6.11
C VAL A 75 -13.02 -7.40 -4.62
N VAL A 76 -14.19 -7.92 -4.24
CA VAL A 76 -14.54 -8.22 -2.84
C VAL A 76 -14.58 -9.74 -2.66
N PHE A 77 -13.93 -10.22 -1.62
CA PHE A 77 -13.84 -11.63 -1.29
C PHE A 77 -13.98 -11.84 0.22
N THR A 78 -14.39 -13.02 0.62
CA THR A 78 -14.53 -13.35 2.05
C THR A 78 -13.33 -14.10 2.59
N LYS A 79 -13.26 -14.09 3.90
CA LYS A 79 -12.32 -14.87 4.68
C LYS A 79 -12.61 -16.39 4.51
N PRO A 80 -11.58 -17.25 4.40
CA PRO A 80 -11.77 -18.70 4.44
C PRO A 80 -12.42 -19.17 5.74
N ASP A 81 -13.29 -20.19 5.69
CA ASP A 81 -14.04 -20.66 6.85
C ASP A 81 -13.17 -21.14 8.00
N ASN A 82 -11.98 -21.66 7.70
CA ASN A 82 -11.03 -22.15 8.70
C ASN A 82 -10.18 -21.06 9.35
N VAL A 83 -10.33 -19.80 8.94
CA VAL A 83 -9.58 -18.66 9.48
C VAL A 83 -10.45 -17.92 10.49
N THR A 84 -10.02 -17.87 11.74
CA THR A 84 -10.83 -17.37 12.85
C THR A 84 -10.64 -15.90 13.14
N ASN A 85 -9.47 -15.34 12.86
CA ASN A 85 -9.17 -13.94 13.16
C ASN A 85 -8.72 -13.15 11.92
N GLN A 86 -8.79 -11.82 12.02
CA GLN A 86 -8.50 -10.91 10.91
C GLN A 86 -6.99 -10.80 10.63
N VAL A 87 -6.14 -11.02 11.61
CA VAL A 87 -4.68 -10.96 11.43
C VAL A 87 -4.20 -12.10 10.54
N ASP A 88 -4.63 -13.33 10.82
CA ASP A 88 -4.31 -14.49 9.97
C ASP A 88 -4.91 -14.34 8.57
N PHE A 89 -6.10 -13.76 8.47
CA PHE A 89 -6.71 -13.43 7.19
C PHE A 89 -5.85 -12.44 6.39
N GLU A 90 -5.31 -11.41 7.04
CA GLU A 90 -4.44 -10.43 6.38
C GLU A 90 -3.13 -11.07 5.89
N PHE A 91 -2.56 -12.04 6.59
CA PHE A 91 -1.40 -12.80 6.10
C PHE A 91 -1.73 -13.58 4.81
N ILE A 92 -2.87 -14.26 4.76
CA ILE A 92 -3.34 -14.97 3.55
C ILE A 92 -3.54 -13.99 2.40
N ILE A 93 -4.16 -12.83 2.66
CA ILE A 93 -4.35 -11.77 1.67
C ILE A 93 -3.00 -11.27 1.13
N ASN A 94 -2.03 -11.08 2.00
CA ASN A 94 -0.69 -10.64 1.60
C ASN A 94 0.01 -11.67 0.69
N ASP A 95 -0.10 -12.95 1.00
CA ASP A 95 0.48 -14.01 0.16
C ASP A 95 -0.22 -14.09 -1.21
N ALA A 96 -1.54 -13.96 -1.22
CA ALA A 96 -2.31 -13.86 -2.46
C ALA A 96 -1.94 -12.61 -3.28
N LEU A 97 -1.75 -11.47 -2.62
CA LEU A 97 -1.31 -10.24 -3.27
C LEU A 97 0.06 -10.41 -3.95
N LYS A 98 1.03 -11.03 -3.30
CA LYS A 98 2.35 -11.32 -3.88
C LYS A 98 2.27 -12.24 -5.10
N GLU A 99 1.39 -13.22 -5.06
CA GLU A 99 1.14 -14.10 -6.19
C GLU A 99 0.63 -13.32 -7.42
N ILE A 100 -0.21 -12.30 -7.19
CA ILE A 100 -0.71 -11.40 -8.25
C ILE A 100 0.38 -10.42 -8.70
N GLU A 101 1.16 -9.88 -7.77
CA GLU A 101 2.24 -8.92 -8.07
C GLU A 101 3.34 -9.52 -8.94
N HIS A 102 3.65 -10.79 -8.74
CA HIS A 102 4.70 -11.45 -9.51
C HIS A 102 4.48 -11.32 -11.02
N PRO A 103 3.38 -11.81 -11.61
CA PRO A 103 3.12 -11.62 -13.05
C PRO A 103 2.84 -10.16 -13.42
N ALA A 104 2.19 -9.38 -12.55
CA ALA A 104 1.94 -7.96 -12.81
C ALA A 104 3.22 -7.14 -13.03
N PHE A 105 4.31 -7.51 -12.35
CA PHE A 105 5.58 -6.79 -12.41
C PHE A 105 6.62 -7.42 -13.33
N THR A 106 6.47 -8.70 -13.70
CA THR A 106 7.46 -9.42 -14.49
C THR A 106 7.02 -9.73 -15.92
N VAL A 107 5.73 -9.65 -16.22
CA VAL A 107 5.17 -9.96 -17.55
C VAL A 107 4.92 -8.67 -18.33
N PRO A 108 5.71 -8.38 -19.39
CA PRO A 108 5.61 -7.11 -20.12
C PRO A 108 4.23 -6.85 -20.74
N GLU A 109 3.52 -7.90 -21.12
CA GLU A 109 2.17 -7.83 -21.71
C GLU A 109 1.11 -7.37 -20.71
N LEU A 110 1.39 -7.41 -19.42
CA LEU A 110 0.49 -6.92 -18.37
C LEU A 110 0.77 -5.47 -17.95
N LYS A 111 1.49 -4.73 -18.79
CA LYS A 111 1.76 -3.31 -18.54
C LYS A 111 0.47 -2.52 -18.34
N GLY A 112 0.35 -1.85 -17.20
CA GLY A 112 -0.86 -1.13 -16.78
C GLY A 112 -1.70 -1.89 -15.74
N PHE A 113 -1.54 -3.19 -15.60
CA PHE A 113 -2.10 -3.95 -14.50
C PHE A 113 -1.25 -3.73 -13.24
N TYR A 114 -1.87 -3.18 -12.20
CA TYR A 114 -1.17 -2.85 -10.97
C TYR A 114 -2.08 -2.97 -9.75
N PRO A 115 -1.72 -3.81 -8.76
CA PRO A 115 -2.46 -3.90 -7.50
C PRO A 115 -2.27 -2.63 -6.66
N LEU A 116 -3.32 -1.85 -6.49
CA LEU A 116 -3.32 -0.65 -5.63
C LEU A 116 -3.35 -1.01 -4.16
N SER A 117 -4.27 -1.91 -3.81
CA SER A 117 -4.45 -2.44 -2.47
C SER A 117 -5.15 -3.79 -2.53
N MET A 118 -4.89 -4.63 -1.56
CA MET A 118 -5.63 -5.85 -1.27
C MET A 118 -5.52 -6.09 0.24
N SER A 119 -6.61 -5.89 0.99
CA SER A 119 -6.58 -5.93 2.44
C SER A 119 -7.99 -6.07 3.04
N SER A 120 -8.08 -6.60 4.25
CA SER A 120 -9.28 -6.57 5.07
C SER A 120 -9.42 -5.30 5.92
N TYR A 121 -8.39 -4.44 5.93
CA TYR A 121 -8.35 -3.22 6.73
C TYR A 121 -8.45 -1.94 5.89
N THR A 122 -7.86 -1.94 4.69
CA THR A 122 -7.57 -0.71 3.96
C THR A 122 -7.92 -0.80 2.48
N GLN A 123 -8.25 0.34 1.89
CA GLN A 123 -8.50 0.50 0.47
C GLN A 123 -7.78 1.72 -0.05
N VAL A 124 -7.20 1.64 -1.25
CA VAL A 124 -6.52 2.75 -1.90
C VAL A 124 -7.27 3.18 -3.14
N TYR A 125 -7.66 4.45 -3.17
CA TYR A 125 -8.19 5.15 -4.35
C TYR A 125 -7.17 6.20 -4.75
N LYS A 126 -6.73 6.18 -5.98
CA LYS A 126 -5.80 7.18 -6.50
C LYS A 126 -5.90 7.36 -8.01
N GLY A 127 -5.42 8.49 -8.49
CA GLY A 127 -5.40 8.83 -9.89
C GLY A 127 -4.59 10.11 -10.11
N ARG A 128 -4.43 10.51 -11.37
CA ARG A 128 -3.88 11.82 -11.71
C ARG A 128 -5.00 12.86 -11.64
N LEU A 129 -5.27 13.32 -10.43
CA LEU A 129 -6.34 14.24 -10.07
C LEU A 129 -5.76 15.45 -9.33
N VAL A 130 -6.39 16.60 -9.42
CA VAL A 130 -6.14 17.68 -8.45
C VAL A 130 -6.91 17.39 -7.16
N SER A 131 -6.45 17.94 -6.04
CA SER A 131 -6.96 17.57 -4.70
C SER A 131 -8.48 17.70 -4.56
N GLY A 132 -9.09 18.72 -5.15
CA GLY A 132 -10.54 18.92 -5.13
C GLY A 132 -11.34 17.98 -6.03
N GLU A 133 -10.71 17.20 -6.90
CA GLU A 133 -11.37 16.29 -7.84
C GLU A 133 -11.58 14.89 -7.27
N VAL A 134 -10.83 14.46 -6.24
CA VAL A 134 -10.81 13.08 -5.76
C VAL A 134 -12.19 12.60 -5.31
N PHE A 135 -12.82 13.33 -4.40
CA PHE A 135 -14.16 12.99 -3.90
C PHE A 135 -15.28 13.16 -4.94
N PRO A 136 -15.29 14.21 -5.77
CA PRO A 136 -16.25 14.29 -6.87
C PRO A 136 -16.09 13.21 -7.93
N TYR A 137 -14.88 12.72 -8.16
CA TYR A 137 -14.57 11.73 -9.18
C TYR A 137 -14.98 10.32 -8.78
N PHE A 138 -14.52 9.82 -7.64
CA PHE A 138 -14.87 8.48 -7.15
C PHE A 138 -16.24 8.51 -6.45
N LYS A 139 -17.27 7.96 -7.08
CA LYS A 139 -18.62 7.97 -6.52
C LYS A 139 -18.72 7.25 -5.18
N ASP A 140 -17.94 6.19 -4.98
CA ASP A 140 -17.87 5.44 -3.73
C ASP A 140 -17.54 6.33 -2.53
N LEU A 141 -16.61 7.28 -2.71
CA LEU A 141 -16.16 8.17 -1.63
C LEU A 141 -17.22 9.19 -1.19
N LYS A 142 -18.26 9.38 -1.99
CA LYS A 142 -19.44 10.22 -1.64
C LYS A 142 -20.60 9.42 -1.11
N ASN A 143 -20.54 8.10 -1.18
CA ASN A 143 -21.65 7.27 -0.71
C ASN A 143 -21.70 7.27 0.82
N PRO A 144 -22.79 7.68 1.47
CA PRO A 144 -22.90 7.75 2.92
C PRO A 144 -22.79 6.37 3.60
N GLU A 145 -23.05 5.29 2.88
CA GLU A 145 -22.89 3.92 3.36
C GLU A 145 -21.39 3.49 3.40
N HIS A 146 -20.51 4.22 2.70
CA HIS A 146 -19.09 3.94 2.70
C HIS A 146 -18.41 4.61 3.90
N GLN A 147 -18.74 4.15 5.07
CA GLN A 147 -18.16 4.63 6.33
C GLN A 147 -16.73 4.13 6.48
N ILE A 148 -15.84 5.03 6.88
CA ILE A 148 -14.43 4.77 7.12
C ILE A 148 -14.03 5.25 8.52
N HIS A 149 -13.10 4.57 9.14
CA HIS A 149 -12.58 4.92 10.45
C HIS A 149 -11.51 6.01 10.38
N SER A 150 -10.69 5.95 9.32
CA SER A 150 -9.55 6.84 9.14
C SER A 150 -9.32 7.11 7.66
N LEU A 151 -8.90 8.32 7.34
CA LEU A 151 -8.59 8.74 5.99
C LEU A 151 -7.13 9.23 5.92
N PHE A 152 -6.36 8.61 5.02
CA PHE A 152 -5.05 9.11 4.60
C PHE A 152 -5.16 9.65 3.19
N PHE A 153 -4.63 10.83 2.97
CA PHE A 153 -4.63 11.41 1.62
C PHE A 153 -3.32 12.13 1.32
N HIS A 154 -3.01 12.20 0.04
CA HIS A 154 -1.86 12.93 -0.48
C HIS A 154 -2.30 13.70 -1.73
N THR A 155 -1.92 14.96 -1.85
CA THR A 155 -2.47 15.88 -2.84
C THR A 155 -1.51 16.20 -3.99
N ARG A 156 -0.33 15.57 -4.03
CA ARG A 156 0.73 15.96 -4.94
C ARG A 156 1.51 14.77 -5.49
N PHE A 157 1.88 14.82 -6.77
CA PHE A 157 2.90 13.95 -7.34
C PHE A 157 4.30 14.39 -6.94
N SER A 158 5.28 13.48 -7.06
CA SER A 158 6.69 13.83 -6.96
C SER A 158 7.05 14.93 -7.97
N THR A 159 7.91 15.86 -7.57
CA THR A 159 8.40 16.93 -8.44
C THR A 159 9.49 16.47 -9.41
N ASN A 160 10.15 15.35 -9.11
CA ASN A 160 11.34 14.89 -9.82
C ASN A 160 11.08 13.72 -10.78
N THR A 161 9.85 13.23 -10.87
CA THR A 161 9.46 12.11 -11.73
C THR A 161 8.26 12.45 -12.60
N ALA A 162 8.13 11.81 -13.77
CA ALA A 162 6.93 11.94 -14.59
C ALA A 162 5.70 11.47 -13.79
N PRO A 163 4.60 12.24 -13.80
CA PRO A 163 3.38 11.89 -13.05
C PRO A 163 2.80 10.56 -13.54
N ASN A 164 2.92 9.51 -12.74
CA ASN A 164 2.32 8.21 -13.00
C ASN A 164 1.36 7.86 -11.87
N PRO A 165 0.06 7.63 -12.13
CA PRO A 165 -0.91 7.25 -11.11
C PRO A 165 -0.52 6.04 -10.28
N ILE A 166 0.22 5.09 -10.86
CA ILE A 166 0.72 3.90 -10.16
C ILE A 166 1.59 4.28 -8.96
N TYR A 167 2.45 5.28 -9.11
CA TYR A 167 3.38 5.73 -8.08
C TYR A 167 2.88 6.95 -7.28
N ALA A 168 1.63 7.35 -7.50
CA ALA A 168 1.00 8.38 -6.68
C ALA A 168 0.82 7.88 -5.23
N GLN A 169 1.01 8.78 -4.27
CA GLN A 169 0.70 8.52 -2.87
C GLN A 169 -0.81 8.80 -2.60
N PRO A 170 -1.41 8.24 -1.55
CA PRO A 170 -0.81 7.32 -0.59
C PRO A 170 -0.53 5.94 -1.19
N PHE A 171 0.42 5.25 -0.60
CA PHE A 171 0.65 3.83 -0.84
C PHE A 171 -0.22 2.97 0.07
N ARG A 172 0.11 1.67 0.21
CA ARG A 172 -0.70 0.74 1.01
C ARG A 172 -0.57 0.97 2.50
N ARG A 173 0.63 1.34 2.95
CA ARG A 173 0.98 1.46 4.37
C ARG A 173 1.46 2.85 4.74
N MET A 174 1.78 3.69 3.78
CA MET A 174 2.38 4.99 4.05
C MET A 174 2.06 6.08 3.04
N ALA A 175 2.29 7.31 3.49
CA ALA A 175 2.50 8.48 2.66
C ALA A 175 3.55 9.38 3.34
N HIS A 176 4.27 10.17 2.55
CA HIS A 176 5.24 11.11 3.09
C HIS A 176 5.28 12.42 2.30
N ASN A 177 5.71 13.45 2.97
CA ASN A 177 6.10 14.71 2.34
C ASN A 177 7.60 14.89 2.49
N GLY A 178 8.32 14.86 1.39
CA GLY A 178 9.78 15.01 1.38
C GLY A 178 10.44 14.39 0.18
N GLU A 179 11.74 14.27 0.25
CA GLU A 179 12.61 13.60 -0.73
C GLU A 179 13.38 12.52 -0.01
N LEU A 180 12.93 11.28 -0.15
CA LEU A 180 13.64 10.12 0.37
C LEU A 180 14.71 9.72 -0.62
N ASN A 181 15.91 9.56 -0.14
CA ASN A 181 17.04 9.05 -0.90
C ASN A 181 17.22 7.58 -0.55
N THR A 182 16.73 6.71 -1.42
CA THR A 182 17.06 5.28 -1.35
C THR A 182 18.32 5.06 -2.16
N ASP A 183 19.44 4.82 -1.51
CA ASP A 183 20.66 4.54 -2.21
C ASP A 183 20.77 3.05 -2.60
N LYS A 184 21.79 2.73 -3.38
CA LYS A 184 22.06 1.34 -3.80
C LYS A 184 22.27 0.42 -2.59
N LYS A 185 22.79 0.94 -1.50
CA LYS A 185 23.12 0.20 -0.28
C LYS A 185 21.84 -0.29 0.42
N ASN A 186 20.80 0.56 0.54
CA ASN A 186 19.50 0.16 1.07
C ASN A 186 18.88 -0.97 0.24
N ARG A 187 18.94 -0.88 -1.08
CA ARG A 187 18.41 -1.91 -1.99
C ARG A 187 19.14 -3.25 -1.84
N LEU A 188 20.47 -3.22 -1.77
CA LEU A 188 21.28 -4.42 -1.57
C LEU A 188 21.03 -5.06 -0.20
N SER A 189 20.88 -4.27 0.85
CA SER A 189 20.53 -4.75 2.19
C SER A 189 19.17 -5.44 2.19
N GLU A 190 18.17 -4.83 1.56
CA GLU A 190 16.85 -5.42 1.44
C GLU A 190 16.86 -6.75 0.68
N ASP A 191 17.58 -6.81 -0.43
CA ASP A 191 17.75 -8.04 -1.22
C ASP A 191 18.47 -9.12 -0.42
N ALA A 192 19.50 -8.76 0.33
CA ALA A 192 20.23 -9.70 1.19
C ALA A 192 19.35 -10.27 2.32
N ILE A 193 18.57 -9.44 2.97
CA ILE A 193 17.62 -9.87 4.02
C ILE A 193 16.57 -10.81 3.42
N ALA A 194 16.04 -10.50 2.24
CA ALA A 194 15.08 -11.36 1.56
C ALA A 194 15.69 -12.73 1.22
N GLN A 195 16.90 -12.74 0.64
CA GLN A 195 17.61 -13.96 0.28
C GLN A 195 17.93 -14.82 1.50
N ALA A 196 18.37 -14.21 2.61
CA ALA A 196 18.61 -14.91 3.87
C ALA A 196 17.34 -15.63 4.39
N ASN A 197 16.17 -15.10 4.08
CA ASN A 197 14.86 -15.68 4.41
C ASN A 197 14.30 -16.61 3.30
N GLY A 198 15.09 -16.96 2.29
CA GLY A 198 14.67 -17.80 1.17
C GLY A 198 13.65 -17.12 0.25
N LYS A 199 13.65 -15.80 0.19
CA LYS A 199 12.69 -14.98 -0.58
C LYS A 199 13.41 -14.12 -1.62
N SER A 200 12.65 -13.56 -2.56
CA SER A 200 13.13 -12.60 -3.54
C SER A 200 12.29 -11.33 -3.49
N VAL A 201 12.90 -10.20 -3.81
CA VAL A 201 12.21 -8.93 -3.98
C VAL A 201 11.85 -8.77 -5.44
N ILE A 202 10.56 -8.59 -5.72
CA ILE A 202 10.03 -8.32 -7.06
C ILE A 202 9.38 -6.95 -7.02
N PHE A 203 9.70 -6.11 -7.98
CA PHE A 203 9.18 -4.74 -8.06
C PHE A 203 8.94 -4.33 -9.51
N PRO A 204 7.98 -3.42 -9.77
CA PRO A 204 7.68 -2.95 -11.12
C PRO A 204 8.79 -2.05 -11.67
N ASP A 205 8.98 -2.09 -12.98
CA ASP A 205 9.90 -1.19 -13.67
C ASP A 205 9.56 0.28 -13.39
N GLY A 206 10.59 1.09 -13.10
CA GLY A 206 10.44 2.50 -12.81
C GLY A 206 9.82 2.82 -11.45
N GLN A 207 9.81 1.86 -10.53
CA GLN A 207 9.34 2.06 -9.16
C GLN A 207 10.08 3.24 -8.50
N SER A 208 9.31 4.16 -7.91
CA SER A 208 9.85 5.28 -7.14
C SER A 208 10.43 4.80 -5.79
N ASP A 209 11.39 5.55 -5.24
CA ASP A 209 11.96 5.26 -3.92
C ASP A 209 10.89 5.19 -2.83
N SER A 210 9.89 6.07 -2.88
CA SER A 210 8.76 6.04 -1.94
C SER A 210 7.91 4.79 -2.06
N SER A 211 7.64 4.33 -3.29
CA SER A 211 6.91 3.09 -3.53
C SER A 211 7.72 1.87 -3.06
N ARG A 212 9.04 1.90 -3.23
CA ARG A 212 9.94 0.88 -2.72
C ARG A 212 9.92 0.83 -1.20
N LEU A 213 9.96 1.98 -0.54
CA LEU A 213 9.89 2.08 0.91
C LEU A 213 8.58 1.49 1.47
N ASP A 214 7.44 1.76 0.83
CA ASP A 214 6.14 1.14 1.19
C ASP A 214 6.17 -0.39 1.05
N GLN A 215 6.77 -0.89 -0.01
CA GLN A 215 6.95 -2.31 -0.23
C GLN A 215 7.84 -2.95 0.86
N THR A 216 8.94 -2.30 1.21
CA THR A 216 9.82 -2.74 2.30
C THR A 216 9.09 -2.73 3.64
N LEU A 217 8.35 -1.66 3.96
CA LEU A 217 7.52 -1.60 5.17
C LEU A 217 6.51 -2.74 5.22
N SER A 218 5.82 -3.00 4.11
CA SER A 218 4.85 -4.11 4.02
C SER A 218 5.52 -5.46 4.30
N ARG A 219 6.75 -5.69 3.82
CA ARG A 219 7.51 -6.91 4.09
C ARG A 219 7.91 -7.03 5.55
N ARG A 220 8.39 -5.94 6.17
CA ARG A 220 8.73 -5.95 7.61
C ARG A 220 7.53 -6.35 8.47
N LEU A 221 6.33 -5.86 8.12
CA LEU A 221 5.09 -6.20 8.82
C LEU A 221 4.64 -7.64 8.58
N MET A 222 4.62 -8.06 7.32
CA MET A 222 3.93 -9.29 6.92
C MET A 222 4.86 -10.51 6.89
N GLU A 223 6.15 -10.33 6.65
CA GLU A 223 7.12 -11.42 6.57
C GLU A 223 7.97 -11.53 7.83
N ASP A 224 8.51 -10.40 8.30
CA ASP A 224 9.34 -10.35 9.51
C ASP A 224 8.48 -10.24 10.77
N LYS A 225 7.17 -9.99 10.62
CA LYS A 225 6.17 -9.88 11.70
C LYS A 225 6.50 -8.81 12.74
N LEU A 226 7.20 -7.76 12.32
CA LEU A 226 7.47 -6.63 13.18
C LEU A 226 6.20 -5.81 13.44
N ASP A 227 6.11 -5.22 14.61
CA ASP A 227 5.15 -4.14 14.85
C ASP A 227 5.45 -2.95 13.94
N ILE A 228 4.42 -2.23 13.50
CA ILE A 228 4.62 -1.12 12.54
C ILE A 228 5.53 -0.02 13.10
N VAL A 229 5.49 0.23 14.41
CA VAL A 229 6.37 1.23 15.04
C VAL A 229 7.80 0.74 15.02
N GLU A 230 8.03 -0.54 15.34
CA GLU A 230 9.36 -1.16 15.27
C GLU A 230 9.92 -1.15 13.85
N ALA A 231 9.09 -1.54 12.86
CA ALA A 231 9.49 -1.52 11.45
C ALA A 231 9.91 -0.12 10.99
N VAL A 232 9.11 0.90 11.33
CA VAL A 232 9.42 2.29 10.98
C VAL A 232 10.67 2.80 11.69
N LEU A 233 10.88 2.43 12.96
CA LEU A 233 12.09 2.79 13.69
C LEU A 233 13.34 2.08 13.15
N ALA A 234 13.22 0.83 12.71
CA ALA A 234 14.31 0.11 12.06
C ALA A 234 14.70 0.77 10.73
N MET A 235 13.71 1.08 9.88
CA MET A 235 13.94 1.64 8.54
C MET A 235 14.40 3.09 8.55
N MET A 236 13.96 3.88 9.53
CA MET A 236 14.32 5.31 9.67
C MET A 236 14.50 5.66 11.15
N PRO A 237 15.59 5.23 11.79
CA PRO A 237 15.83 5.50 13.21
C PRO A 237 16.04 7.00 13.47
N PRO A 238 15.74 7.50 14.69
CA PRO A 238 16.17 8.82 15.12
C PRO A 238 17.70 8.91 15.19
N ALA A 239 18.23 10.10 15.38
CA ALA A 239 19.60 10.30 15.81
C ALA A 239 19.68 9.99 17.32
N TRP A 240 19.87 8.74 17.64
CA TRP A 240 19.74 8.21 19.03
C TRP A 240 21.08 8.02 19.75
N GLU A 241 22.15 7.93 19.00
CA GLU A 241 23.44 7.45 19.48
C GLU A 241 24.01 8.31 20.64
N ASN A 242 23.69 9.60 20.66
CA ASN A 242 24.14 10.55 21.68
C ASN A 242 22.99 11.29 22.36
N ASP A 243 21.75 10.78 22.27
CA ASP A 243 20.58 11.42 22.87
C ASP A 243 20.15 10.71 24.16
N SER A 244 20.38 11.38 25.28
CA SER A 244 20.01 10.87 26.62
C SER A 244 18.52 10.69 26.86
N LYS A 245 17.65 11.13 25.94
CA LYS A 245 16.20 10.89 26.02
C LYS A 245 15.82 9.43 25.81
N TYR A 246 16.66 8.67 25.12
CA TYR A 246 16.41 7.25 24.89
C TYR A 246 16.90 6.44 26.10
N ASN A 247 16.00 5.69 26.71
CA ASN A 247 16.38 4.77 27.78
C ASN A 247 17.04 3.50 27.23
N GLY A 248 17.72 2.73 28.09
CA GLY A 248 18.51 1.56 27.70
C GLY A 248 17.76 0.59 26.78
N LYS A 249 16.50 0.26 27.06
CA LYS A 249 15.71 -0.68 26.22
C LYS A 249 15.45 -0.17 24.80
N VAL A 250 15.15 1.11 24.65
CA VAL A 250 14.95 1.71 23.33
C VAL A 250 16.27 1.82 22.60
N GLN A 251 17.33 2.18 23.31
CA GLN A 251 18.68 2.24 22.75
C GLN A 251 19.16 0.88 22.26
N ASP A 252 19.00 -0.17 23.10
CA ASP A 252 19.35 -1.56 22.74
C ASP A 252 18.57 -2.03 21.49
N MET A 253 17.29 -1.68 21.38
CA MET A 253 16.47 -2.00 20.22
C MET A 253 16.97 -1.29 18.95
N LEU A 254 17.30 0.00 19.03
CA LEU A 254 17.80 0.76 17.89
C LEU A 254 19.19 0.29 17.47
N GLU A 255 20.05 -0.07 18.42
CA GLU A 255 21.35 -0.69 18.18
C GLU A 255 21.19 -2.03 17.46
N TYR A 256 20.31 -2.90 17.96
CA TYR A 256 19.99 -4.20 17.34
C TYR A 256 19.56 -4.02 15.87
N PHE A 257 18.62 -3.11 15.58
CA PHE A 257 18.20 -2.84 14.21
C PHE A 257 19.33 -2.32 13.33
N SER A 258 20.26 -1.54 13.88
CA SER A 258 21.40 -1.00 13.13
C SER A 258 22.39 -2.05 12.65
N LEU A 259 22.34 -3.26 13.20
CA LEU A 259 23.25 -4.35 12.83
C LEU A 259 22.91 -4.98 11.47
N TYR A 260 21.67 -4.91 11.05
CA TYR A 260 21.22 -5.57 9.81
C TYR A 260 20.37 -4.69 8.90
N GLU A 261 19.80 -3.60 9.39
CA GLU A 261 18.96 -2.70 8.60
C GLU A 261 19.74 -1.46 8.17
N GLU A 262 19.84 -1.24 6.87
CA GLU A 262 20.35 0.03 6.37
C GLU A 262 19.29 1.11 6.47
N LYS A 263 19.61 2.15 7.20
CA LYS A 263 18.69 3.26 7.44
C LYS A 263 18.43 4.07 6.16
N ASN A 264 17.16 4.34 5.92
CA ASN A 264 16.77 5.31 4.91
C ASN A 264 17.01 6.73 5.45
N ASP A 265 17.37 7.63 4.57
CA ASP A 265 17.67 9.02 4.91
C ASP A 265 16.99 9.97 3.92
N GLY A 266 17.01 11.25 4.25
CA GLY A 266 16.43 12.33 3.47
C GLY A 266 15.28 13.01 4.20
N PRO A 267 14.98 14.29 3.84
CA PRO A 267 13.92 15.06 4.47
C PRO A 267 12.56 14.41 4.29
N ALA A 268 11.91 13.98 5.36
CA ALA A 268 10.59 13.38 5.30
C ALA A 268 9.73 13.67 6.53
N ALA A 269 8.46 14.00 6.29
CA ALA A 269 7.38 13.83 7.26
C ALA A 269 6.58 12.61 6.81
N TRP A 270 6.68 11.54 7.55
CA TRP A 270 6.16 10.23 7.21
C TRP A 270 4.94 9.90 8.07
N ILE A 271 3.82 9.55 7.43
CA ILE A 271 2.64 8.97 8.07
C ILE A 271 2.50 7.52 7.63
N PHE A 272 2.13 6.66 8.56
CA PHE A 272 2.06 5.22 8.31
C PHE A 272 0.91 4.57 9.08
N PHE A 273 0.45 3.43 8.59
CA PHE A 273 -0.62 2.66 9.23
C PHE A 273 -0.61 1.20 8.78
N ASP A 274 -1.14 0.32 9.63
CA ASP A 274 -1.27 -1.12 9.37
C ASP A 274 -2.74 -1.59 9.34
N GLY A 275 -3.69 -0.66 9.45
CA GLY A 275 -5.12 -0.94 9.60
C GLY A 275 -5.57 -0.94 11.06
N ARG A 276 -4.66 -0.95 12.02
CA ARG A 276 -4.92 -0.99 13.48
C ARG A 276 -4.26 0.17 14.21
N LYS A 277 -3.07 0.53 13.81
CA LYS A 277 -2.28 1.63 14.37
C LYS A 277 -2.02 2.67 13.30
N ILE A 278 -2.09 3.92 13.69
CA ILE A 278 -1.71 5.09 12.90
C ILE A 278 -0.52 5.73 13.60
N GLY A 279 0.49 6.07 12.83
CA GLY A 279 1.64 6.78 13.35
C GLY A 279 2.14 7.85 12.39
N ALA A 280 2.93 8.74 12.94
CA ALA A 280 3.61 9.78 12.18
C ALA A 280 5.02 9.97 12.72
N ARG A 281 5.95 10.24 11.81
CA ARG A 281 7.36 10.38 12.13
C ARG A 281 8.03 11.39 11.22
N LEU A 282 8.97 12.11 11.76
CA LEU A 282 9.93 12.90 10.98
C LEU A 282 11.13 12.03 10.56
N ASP A 283 11.87 12.52 9.58
CA ASP A 283 13.18 11.97 9.23
C ASP A 283 14.15 12.02 10.43
N ARG A 284 15.32 11.40 10.26
CA ARG A 284 16.35 11.28 11.31
C ARG A 284 16.69 12.61 11.97
N LEU A 285 16.78 13.69 11.19
CA LEU A 285 17.19 15.02 11.65
C LEU A 285 16.03 15.98 11.86
N GLY A 286 14.79 15.56 11.56
CA GLY A 286 13.60 16.39 11.71
C GLY A 286 13.54 17.58 10.74
N LEU A 287 13.98 17.38 9.50
CA LEU A 287 14.10 18.45 8.49
C LEU A 287 12.73 18.90 7.93
N ARG A 288 11.73 18.04 7.96
CA ARG A 288 10.36 18.38 7.54
C ARG A 288 9.47 18.61 8.76
N PRO A 289 8.59 19.64 8.73
CA PRO A 289 7.66 19.87 9.82
C PRO A 289 6.49 18.87 9.78
N LEU A 290 6.03 18.48 10.96
CA LEU A 290 4.81 17.71 11.18
C LEU A 290 4.02 18.37 12.30
N ARG A 291 2.69 18.44 12.15
CA ARG A 291 1.79 18.93 13.19
C ARG A 291 0.73 17.86 13.45
N SER A 292 0.47 17.60 14.72
CA SER A 292 -0.68 16.83 15.19
C SER A 292 -1.63 17.76 15.95
N VAL A 293 -2.92 17.52 15.82
CA VAL A 293 -3.97 18.20 16.57
C VAL A 293 -4.87 17.11 17.13
N GLU A 294 -5.15 17.20 18.42
CA GLU A 294 -6.11 16.35 19.14
C GLU A 294 -7.46 17.04 19.23
#